data_034f82c14866a2b1ad6b38231397e8ee
#
_entry.id   034f82c14866a2b1ad6b38231397e8ee
#
_cell.length_a   1.000
_cell.length_b   1.000
_cell.length_c   1.000
_cell.angle_alpha   90.00
_cell.angle_beta   90.00
_cell.angle_gamma   90.00
#
_symmetry.space_group_name_H-M   'P 1'
#
loop_
_entity.id
_entity.type
_entity.pdbx_description
1 polymer ?
#
loop_
_entity_poly.entity_id
_entity_poly.type
_entity_poly.pdbx_seq_one_letter_code
_entity_poly.pdbx_strand_id
1 'polypeptide(L)'
;MLGYPQPFRVQDFPQSIDSISEIITEIKPTILIMQSPFDRDIRGYTSIGLLANDHAQTALATIEAQTLASSGRTGNPPHSIATTLYPGVYFQRNEYDFIVDVSNWFEKRVQAEDQYISQGHTPEWSKRRMLVGLGEVGWYSGNLYGEAFVRSKAETVSSIPVSDLTMERANEPFEKQRDRIVGIKGRDF
;
A
#
# COMPACT_ATOMS: atom_id res chain seq x y z
N MET A 1 -6.91 16.07 6.04
CA MET A 1 -5.53 16.47 5.63
C MET A 1 -4.95 17.37 6.70
N LEU A 2 -3.68 17.15 7.09
CA LEU A 2 -3.00 17.96 8.11
C LEU A 2 -2.48 19.30 7.57
N GLY A 3 -2.47 19.49 6.25
CA GLY A 3 -2.18 20.79 5.61
C GLY A 3 -0.72 21.27 5.69
N TYR A 4 0.23 20.38 5.94
CA TYR A 4 1.64 20.75 5.93
C TYR A 4 2.12 21.11 4.53
N PRO A 5 3.06 22.09 4.39
CA PRO A 5 3.57 22.49 3.10
C PRO A 5 4.46 21.43 2.46
N GLN A 6 4.65 21.51 1.15
CA GLN A 6 5.59 20.69 0.42
C GLN A 6 6.81 21.53 -0.02
N PRO A 7 8.02 20.94 -0.01
CA PRO A 7 8.34 19.58 0.46
C PRO A 7 8.20 19.47 1.98
N PHE A 8 7.54 18.39 2.43
CA PHE A 8 7.40 18.10 3.85
C PHE A 8 8.70 17.53 4.42
N ARG A 9 9.11 18.05 5.58
CA ARG A 9 10.24 17.54 6.36
C ARG A 9 9.82 17.44 7.82
N VAL A 10 9.94 16.27 8.40
CA VAL A 10 9.52 16.05 9.78
C VAL A 10 10.25 16.95 10.79
N GLN A 11 11.53 17.25 10.55
CA GLN A 11 12.33 18.14 11.39
C GLN A 11 11.82 19.59 11.42
N ASP A 12 11.18 20.06 10.33
CA ASP A 12 10.63 21.40 10.23
C ASP A 12 9.22 21.49 10.85
N PHE A 13 8.56 20.33 10.99
CA PHE A 13 7.19 20.18 11.50
C PHE A 13 7.10 19.03 12.51
N PRO A 14 7.86 19.05 13.62
CA PRO A 14 7.89 17.94 14.59
C PRO A 14 6.50 17.67 15.21
N GLN A 15 5.64 18.68 15.31
CA GLN A 15 4.26 18.54 15.78
C GLN A 15 3.39 17.64 14.87
N SER A 16 3.86 17.31 13.68
CA SER A 16 3.18 16.35 12.81
C SER A 16 3.11 14.96 13.42
N ILE A 17 4.10 14.59 14.22
CA ILE A 17 4.15 13.31 14.94
C ILE A 17 3.00 13.22 15.93
N ASP A 18 2.80 14.28 16.74
CA ASP A 18 1.71 14.36 17.71
C ASP A 18 0.36 14.29 17.01
N SER A 19 0.16 15.10 15.93
CA SER A 19 -1.06 15.13 15.17
C SER A 19 -1.42 13.77 14.55
N ILE A 20 -0.45 13.05 14.00
CA ILE A 20 -0.67 11.70 13.44
C ILE A 20 -0.97 10.72 14.58
N SER A 21 -0.27 10.81 15.71
CA SER A 21 -0.48 9.95 16.86
C SER A 21 -1.88 10.13 17.48
N GLU A 22 -2.37 11.36 17.57
CA GLU A 22 -3.73 11.66 18.01
C GLU A 22 -4.76 11.00 17.07
N ILE A 23 -4.60 11.11 15.75
CA ILE A 23 -5.45 10.47 14.77
C ILE A 23 -5.44 8.94 14.95
N ILE A 24 -4.27 8.33 15.15
CA ILE A 24 -4.16 6.88 15.38
C ILE A 24 -4.93 6.46 16.64
N THR A 25 -4.79 7.20 17.73
CA THR A 25 -5.46 6.88 19.00
C THR A 25 -6.96 7.17 18.98
N GLU A 26 -7.41 8.10 18.14
CA GLU A 26 -8.83 8.42 17.92
C GLU A 26 -9.50 7.36 17.03
N ILE A 27 -8.93 7.09 15.85
CA ILE A 27 -9.50 6.17 14.84
C ILE A 27 -9.32 4.71 15.24
N LYS A 28 -8.22 4.39 15.93
CA LYS A 28 -7.83 3.02 16.35
C LYS A 28 -7.78 2.03 15.18
N PRO A 29 -7.01 2.32 14.12
CA PRO A 29 -6.96 1.46 12.95
C PRO A 29 -6.30 0.11 13.28
N THR A 30 -6.87 -0.96 12.74
CA THR A 30 -6.25 -2.30 12.77
C THR A 30 -5.12 -2.39 11.75
N ILE A 31 -5.32 -1.79 10.57
CA ILE A 31 -4.38 -1.78 9.44
C ILE A 31 -3.99 -0.34 9.14
N LEU A 32 -2.69 -0.10 9.01
CA LEU A 32 -2.16 1.16 8.51
C LEU A 32 -1.45 0.92 7.17
N ILE A 33 -1.88 1.63 6.14
CA ILE A 33 -1.17 1.68 4.86
C ILE A 33 -0.44 3.01 4.79
N MET A 34 0.89 2.99 4.62
CA MET A 34 1.71 4.19 4.63
C MET A 34 2.83 4.10 3.60
N GLN A 35 3.43 5.22 3.28
CA GLN A 35 4.58 5.28 2.40
C GLN A 35 5.76 4.49 2.97
N SER A 36 6.65 4.01 2.09
CA SER A 36 7.90 3.38 2.52
C SER A 36 8.87 4.42 3.09
N PRO A 37 9.52 4.14 4.23
CA PRO A 37 10.60 5.00 4.74
C PRO A 37 11.89 4.85 3.94
N PHE A 38 11.95 3.88 3.02
CA PHE A 38 13.11 3.60 2.21
C PHE A 38 12.91 4.15 0.81
N ASP A 39 13.95 4.80 0.29
CA ASP A 39 14.03 5.22 -1.10
C ASP A 39 14.90 4.22 -1.87
N ARG A 40 14.47 3.85 -3.09
CA ARG A 40 15.18 2.90 -3.94
C ARG A 40 15.45 3.51 -5.29
N ASP A 41 16.69 3.37 -5.73
CA ASP A 41 17.04 3.72 -7.10
C ASP A 41 16.63 2.60 -8.08
N ILE A 42 16.82 2.85 -9.36
CA ILE A 42 16.51 1.91 -10.45
C ILE A 42 17.28 0.57 -10.35
N ARG A 43 18.35 0.52 -9.54
CA ARG A 43 19.15 -0.69 -9.29
C ARG A 43 18.70 -1.44 -8.05
N GLY A 44 17.67 -0.94 -7.36
CA GLY A 44 17.15 -1.53 -6.14
C GLY A 44 17.97 -1.26 -4.87
N TYR A 45 18.95 -0.35 -4.92
CA TYR A 45 19.64 0.09 -3.72
C TYR A 45 18.69 0.83 -2.81
N THR A 46 18.70 0.45 -1.54
CA THR A 46 17.86 1.07 -0.53
C THR A 46 18.65 2.17 0.18
N SER A 47 18.11 3.38 0.19
CA SER A 47 18.58 4.44 1.05
C SER A 47 17.48 4.81 2.05
N ILE A 48 17.85 5.31 3.22
CA ILE A 48 16.90 5.99 4.09
C ILE A 48 16.47 7.25 3.36
N GLY A 49 15.17 7.54 3.31
CA GLY A 49 14.62 8.69 2.64
C GLY A 49 15.35 9.96 3.00
N LEU A 50 15.87 10.61 1.96
CA LEU A 50 16.61 11.83 2.13
C LEU A 50 15.68 13.01 2.41
N LEU A 51 16.25 14.10 2.89
CA LEU A 51 15.54 15.33 3.27
C LEU A 51 14.66 15.92 2.15
N ALA A 52 14.92 15.57 0.88
CA ALA A 52 14.14 16.04 -0.26
C ALA A 52 12.93 15.14 -0.61
N ASN A 53 12.83 13.94 -0.03
CA ASN A 53 11.74 13.00 -0.30
C ASN A 53 10.64 13.13 0.76
N ASP A 54 9.57 13.84 0.45
CA ASP A 54 8.42 14.06 1.33
C ASP A 54 7.66 12.77 1.66
N HIS A 55 7.66 11.77 0.76
CA HIS A 55 7.07 10.46 1.03
C HIS A 55 7.80 9.74 2.18
N ALA A 56 9.14 9.68 2.10
CA ALA A 56 9.95 9.07 3.14
C ALA A 56 9.89 9.87 4.47
N GLN A 57 9.85 11.20 4.39
CA GLN A 57 9.69 12.07 5.57
C GLN A 57 8.33 11.84 6.25
N THR A 58 7.26 11.71 5.47
CA THR A 58 5.93 11.35 5.99
C THR A 58 5.95 9.96 6.64
N ALA A 59 6.64 9.00 6.03
CA ALA A 59 6.78 7.67 6.60
C ALA A 59 7.52 7.69 7.94
N LEU A 60 8.62 8.44 8.05
CA LEU A 60 9.37 8.59 9.32
C LEU A 60 8.49 9.21 10.42
N ALA A 61 7.79 10.31 10.13
CA ALA A 61 6.85 10.91 11.07
C ALA A 61 5.77 9.91 11.52
N THR A 62 5.26 9.09 10.59
CA THR A 62 4.23 8.09 10.88
C THR A 62 4.76 6.95 11.74
N ILE A 63 6.00 6.50 11.55
CA ILE A 63 6.64 5.47 12.38
C ILE A 63 6.79 5.96 13.83
N GLU A 64 7.27 7.19 14.01
CA GLU A 64 7.38 7.79 15.34
C GLU A 64 6.00 7.96 16.00
N ALA A 65 5.01 8.42 15.24
CA ALA A 65 3.64 8.56 15.71
C ALA A 65 3.00 7.23 16.15
N GLN A 66 3.27 6.12 15.46
CA GLN A 66 2.83 4.78 15.89
C GLN A 66 3.43 4.41 17.25
N THR A 67 4.72 4.70 17.44
CA THR A 67 5.40 4.45 18.72
C THR A 67 4.81 5.31 19.83
N LEU A 68 4.54 6.58 19.57
CA LEU A 68 3.92 7.48 20.52
C LEU A 68 2.49 7.04 20.86
N ALA A 69 1.67 6.70 19.88
CA ALA A 69 0.30 6.22 20.06
C ALA A 69 0.24 4.94 20.92
N SER A 70 1.18 4.01 20.74
CA SER A 70 1.23 2.77 21.51
C SER A 70 1.74 2.97 22.94
N SER A 71 2.47 4.04 23.21
CA SER A 71 3.06 4.33 24.53
C SER A 71 2.09 4.90 25.56
N GLY A 72 0.92 5.38 25.14
CA GLY A 72 -0.05 6.09 25.99
C GLY A 72 0.39 7.50 26.42
N ARG A 73 1.41 8.07 25.78
CA ARG A 73 1.93 9.42 26.12
C ARG A 73 1.12 10.57 25.49
N THR A 74 0.15 10.25 24.63
CA THR A 74 -0.69 11.24 23.94
C THR A 74 -1.84 11.82 24.79
N GLY A 75 -2.01 11.34 26.01
CA GLY A 75 -3.20 11.67 26.82
C GLY A 75 -4.45 10.85 26.46
N ASN A 76 -4.44 10.15 25.33
CA ASN A 76 -5.46 9.19 24.91
C ASN A 76 -5.09 7.78 25.36
N PRO A 77 -6.07 6.85 25.48
CA PRO A 77 -5.78 5.44 25.69
C PRO A 77 -4.83 4.90 24.59
N PRO A 78 -3.80 4.13 24.97
CA PRO A 78 -2.82 3.61 24.01
C PRO A 78 -3.48 2.74 22.95
N HIS A 79 -2.98 2.83 21.70
CA HIS A 79 -3.41 2.00 20.60
C HIS A 79 -2.21 1.51 19.80
N SER A 80 -2.15 0.18 19.57
CA SER A 80 -1.16 -0.46 18.70
C SER A 80 -1.80 -0.92 17.43
N ILE A 81 -1.19 -0.60 16.29
CA ILE A 81 -1.62 -1.05 14.97
C ILE A 81 -1.21 -2.52 14.80
N ALA A 82 -2.16 -3.37 14.40
CA ALA A 82 -1.91 -4.80 14.25
C ALA A 82 -0.96 -5.09 13.06
N THR A 83 -1.15 -4.41 11.94
CA THR A 83 -0.27 -4.54 10.78
C THR A 83 -0.05 -3.21 10.06
N THR A 84 1.19 -2.92 9.70
CA THR A 84 1.57 -1.78 8.87
C THR A 84 2.05 -2.29 7.52
N LEU A 85 1.49 -1.75 6.45
CA LEU A 85 1.72 -2.15 5.08
C LEU A 85 2.34 -1.02 4.28
N TYR A 86 3.28 -1.37 3.42
CA TYR A 86 3.85 -0.49 2.40
C TYR A 86 3.32 -0.88 1.02
N PRO A 87 2.90 0.08 0.17
CA PRO A 87 2.53 -0.20 -1.22
C PRO A 87 3.69 -0.83 -1.99
N GLY A 88 3.41 -1.85 -2.77
CA GLY A 88 4.40 -2.62 -3.52
C GLY A 88 5.18 -1.82 -4.58
N VAL A 89 4.67 -0.63 -4.96
CA VAL A 89 5.34 0.27 -5.92
C VAL A 89 6.79 0.65 -5.51
N TYR A 90 7.14 0.54 -4.23
CA TYR A 90 8.48 0.82 -3.72
C TYR A 90 9.38 -0.42 -3.64
N PHE A 91 8.89 -1.58 -4.04
CA PHE A 91 9.55 -2.86 -3.79
C PHE A 91 9.69 -3.68 -5.07
N GLN A 92 10.63 -4.61 -5.08
CA GLN A 92 10.77 -5.58 -6.15
C GLN A 92 9.76 -6.72 -5.96
N ARG A 93 9.43 -7.40 -7.06
CA ARG A 93 8.45 -8.49 -7.06
C ARG A 93 8.73 -9.59 -6.02
N ASN A 94 9.99 -9.95 -5.83
CA ASN A 94 10.41 -10.96 -4.87
C ASN A 94 10.33 -10.51 -3.40
N GLU A 95 9.92 -9.27 -3.16
CA GLU A 95 9.75 -8.71 -1.83
C GLU A 95 8.28 -8.58 -1.42
N TYR A 96 7.34 -8.84 -2.34
CA TYR A 96 5.91 -8.78 -2.02
C TYR A 96 5.53 -9.87 -1.02
N ASP A 97 4.90 -9.48 0.08
CA ASP A 97 4.34 -10.43 1.04
C ASP A 97 3.01 -11.00 0.55
N PHE A 98 2.19 -10.18 -0.11
CA PHE A 98 0.95 -10.60 -0.73
C PHE A 98 0.46 -9.62 -1.78
N ILE A 99 -0.47 -10.09 -2.61
CA ILE A 99 -1.13 -9.29 -3.64
C ILE A 99 -2.64 -9.38 -3.41
N VAL A 100 -3.28 -8.22 -3.41
CA VAL A 100 -4.74 -8.09 -3.37
C VAL A 100 -5.29 -8.08 -4.78
N ASP A 101 -6.27 -8.96 -5.07
CA ASP A 101 -7.01 -8.92 -6.32
C ASP A 101 -7.94 -7.69 -6.35
N VAL A 102 -7.61 -6.74 -7.19
CA VAL A 102 -8.37 -5.49 -7.36
C VAL A 102 -9.10 -5.43 -8.71
N SER A 103 -9.28 -6.56 -9.37
CA SER A 103 -9.89 -6.64 -10.70
C SER A 103 -11.28 -5.99 -10.75
N ASN A 104 -12.09 -6.16 -9.72
CA ASN A 104 -13.42 -5.55 -9.61
C ASN A 104 -13.40 -4.07 -9.19
N TRP A 105 -12.24 -3.53 -8.83
CA TRP A 105 -12.06 -2.17 -8.30
C TRP A 105 -11.26 -1.26 -9.22
N PHE A 106 -10.90 -1.74 -10.41
CA PHE A 106 -10.04 -1.03 -11.35
C PHE A 106 -10.53 0.38 -11.65
N GLU A 107 -11.80 0.54 -12.06
CA GLU A 107 -12.35 1.85 -12.39
C GLU A 107 -12.36 2.80 -11.17
N LYS A 108 -12.62 2.29 -9.98
CA LYS A 108 -12.56 3.08 -8.75
C LYS A 108 -11.13 3.51 -8.42
N ARG A 109 -10.15 2.64 -8.69
CA ARG A 109 -8.73 2.96 -8.51
C ARG A 109 -8.26 4.03 -9.49
N VAL A 110 -8.74 4.00 -10.74
CA VAL A 110 -8.51 5.06 -11.74
C VAL A 110 -9.10 6.39 -11.24
N GLN A 111 -10.36 6.38 -10.79
CA GLN A 111 -11.02 7.58 -10.24
C GLN A 111 -10.27 8.17 -9.04
N ALA A 112 -9.70 7.34 -8.18
CA ALA A 112 -8.86 7.81 -7.08
C ALA A 112 -7.57 8.47 -7.57
N GLU A 113 -6.93 7.91 -8.61
CA GLU A 113 -5.73 8.46 -9.23
C GLU A 113 -6.00 9.80 -9.91
N ASP A 114 -7.18 10.00 -10.48
CA ASP A 114 -7.62 11.26 -11.10
C ASP A 114 -7.70 12.43 -10.10
N GLN A 115 -7.75 12.16 -8.80
CA GLN A 115 -7.79 13.23 -7.79
C GLN A 115 -6.45 13.97 -7.63
N TYR A 116 -5.36 13.43 -8.17
CA TYR A 116 -4.02 14.03 -8.07
C TYR A 116 -3.76 15.10 -9.14
N ILE A 117 -4.75 15.97 -9.41
CA ILE A 117 -4.68 17.06 -10.41
C ILE A 117 -3.49 17.99 -10.12
N SER A 118 -3.23 18.29 -8.85
CA SER A 118 -2.08 19.12 -8.44
C SER A 118 -0.72 18.51 -8.76
N GLN A 119 -0.67 17.21 -9.04
CA GLN A 119 0.51 16.47 -9.50
C GLN A 119 0.57 16.34 -11.03
N GLY A 120 -0.34 17.01 -11.75
CA GLY A 120 -0.41 16.98 -13.21
C GLY A 120 -1.10 15.73 -13.79
N HIS A 121 -1.85 14.99 -12.98
CA HIS A 121 -2.59 13.83 -13.47
C HIS A 121 -3.75 14.25 -14.35
N THR A 122 -3.90 13.58 -15.49
CA THR A 122 -5.07 13.66 -16.38
C THR A 122 -5.78 12.31 -16.41
N PRO A 123 -7.08 12.27 -16.77
CA PRO A 123 -7.81 10.99 -16.86
C PRO A 123 -7.13 9.95 -17.76
N GLU A 124 -6.57 10.37 -18.89
CA GLU A 124 -5.87 9.47 -19.80
C GLU A 124 -4.59 8.90 -19.17
N TRP A 125 -3.84 9.76 -18.49
CA TRP A 125 -2.61 9.36 -17.82
C TRP A 125 -2.89 8.44 -16.63
N SER A 126 -3.86 8.78 -15.80
CA SER A 126 -4.30 7.96 -14.67
C SER A 126 -4.72 6.58 -15.10
N LYS A 127 -5.58 6.50 -16.13
CA LYS A 127 -6.03 5.22 -16.70
C LYS A 127 -4.86 4.39 -17.23
N ARG A 128 -3.95 5.01 -18.00
CA ARG A 128 -2.77 4.32 -18.54
C ARG A 128 -1.86 3.81 -17.43
N ARG A 129 -1.60 4.64 -16.42
CA ARG A 129 -0.77 4.26 -15.27
C ARG A 129 -1.36 3.05 -14.53
N MET A 130 -2.66 3.10 -14.25
CA MET A 130 -3.33 2.01 -13.56
C MET A 130 -3.39 0.72 -14.39
N LEU A 131 -3.64 0.82 -15.69
CA LEU A 131 -3.59 -0.34 -16.61
C LEU A 131 -2.24 -1.04 -16.57
N VAL A 132 -1.14 -0.28 -16.62
CA VAL A 132 0.21 -0.86 -16.62
C VAL A 132 0.56 -1.39 -15.21
N GLY A 133 0.46 -0.55 -14.18
CA GLY A 133 0.92 -0.92 -12.84
C GLY A 133 0.11 -2.05 -12.21
N LEU A 134 -1.21 -1.95 -12.23
CA LEU A 134 -2.06 -2.99 -11.65
C LEU A 134 -2.12 -4.25 -12.54
N GLY A 135 -2.03 -4.08 -13.86
CA GLY A 135 -2.00 -5.20 -14.82
C GLY A 135 -0.74 -6.05 -14.69
N GLU A 136 0.42 -5.42 -14.50
CA GLU A 136 1.67 -6.15 -14.25
C GLU A 136 1.59 -6.99 -12.98
N VAL A 137 1.14 -6.39 -11.87
CA VAL A 137 1.00 -7.09 -10.59
C VAL A 137 -0.07 -8.19 -10.68
N GLY A 138 -1.17 -7.91 -11.38
CA GLY A 138 -2.23 -8.89 -11.63
C GLY A 138 -1.72 -10.11 -12.39
N TRP A 139 -0.94 -9.90 -13.44
CA TRP A 139 -0.32 -10.98 -14.21
C TRP A 139 0.45 -11.96 -13.34
N TYR A 140 1.25 -11.46 -12.38
CA TYR A 140 2.05 -12.31 -11.50
C TYR A 140 1.24 -13.11 -10.48
N SER A 141 0.05 -12.64 -10.15
CA SER A 141 -0.83 -13.28 -9.17
C SER A 141 -1.99 -14.05 -9.79
N GLY A 142 -2.01 -14.16 -11.13
CA GLY A 142 -3.08 -14.84 -11.84
C GLY A 142 -4.42 -14.10 -11.82
N ASN A 143 -4.37 -12.76 -11.75
CA ASN A 143 -5.52 -11.85 -11.78
C ASN A 143 -5.45 -10.93 -12.97
N LEU A 144 -6.56 -10.26 -13.31
CA LEU A 144 -6.54 -9.20 -14.30
C LEU A 144 -5.81 -7.96 -13.77
N TYR A 145 -6.09 -7.57 -12.53
CA TYR A 145 -5.44 -6.47 -11.84
C TYR A 145 -5.10 -6.84 -10.40
N GLY A 146 -3.92 -6.46 -9.94
CA GLY A 146 -3.44 -6.72 -8.59
C GLY A 146 -2.78 -5.50 -7.97
N GLU A 147 -2.82 -5.41 -6.65
CA GLU A 147 -2.09 -4.42 -5.88
C GLU A 147 -1.23 -5.14 -4.83
N ALA A 148 0.08 -4.94 -4.90
CA ALA A 148 1.04 -5.61 -4.04
C ALA A 148 1.31 -4.84 -2.76
N PHE A 149 1.59 -5.57 -1.69
CA PHE A 149 1.96 -5.00 -0.40
C PHE A 149 3.14 -5.73 0.23
N VAL A 150 3.91 -4.96 0.98
CA VAL A 150 4.99 -5.45 1.85
C VAL A 150 4.64 -5.08 3.29
N ARG A 151 4.80 -6.01 4.21
CA ARG A 151 4.62 -5.76 5.65
C ARG A 151 5.84 -5.08 6.25
N SER A 152 5.62 -4.18 7.18
CA SER A 152 6.73 -3.54 7.92
C SER A 152 7.53 -4.54 8.77
N LYS A 153 6.92 -5.65 9.15
CA LYS A 153 7.51 -6.75 9.91
C LYS A 153 6.81 -8.06 9.60
N ALA A 154 7.51 -9.17 9.83
CA ALA A 154 6.93 -10.50 9.72
C ALA A 154 5.72 -10.65 10.65
N GLU A 155 4.68 -11.30 10.17
CA GLU A 155 3.51 -11.67 10.97
C GLU A 155 3.81 -12.92 11.79
N THR A 156 3.42 -12.89 13.07
CA THR A 156 3.43 -14.09 13.92
C THR A 156 2.09 -14.78 13.79
N VAL A 157 2.09 -16.01 13.34
CA VAL A 157 0.88 -16.82 13.12
C VAL A 157 0.91 -18.11 13.95
N SER A 158 -0.25 -18.60 14.33
CA SER A 158 -0.39 -19.88 15.08
C SER A 158 -0.35 -21.10 14.18
N SER A 159 -0.55 -20.93 12.87
CA SER A 159 -0.51 -21.98 11.85
C SER A 159 -0.07 -21.39 10.52
N ILE A 160 0.35 -22.23 9.57
CA ILE A 160 0.67 -21.77 8.21
C ILE A 160 -0.59 -21.16 7.60
N PRO A 161 -0.59 -19.86 7.23
CA PRO A 161 -1.76 -19.20 6.70
C PRO A 161 -1.98 -19.61 5.24
N VAL A 162 -3.21 -20.00 4.91
CA VAL A 162 -3.67 -20.17 3.54
C VAL A 162 -4.96 -19.40 3.38
N SER A 163 -5.02 -18.44 2.47
CA SER A 163 -6.22 -17.65 2.27
C SER A 163 -7.34 -18.46 1.61
N ASP A 164 -8.60 -18.11 1.89
CA ASP A 164 -9.77 -18.73 1.25
C ASP A 164 -9.67 -18.65 -0.27
N LEU A 165 -9.22 -17.53 -0.81
CA LEU A 165 -8.99 -17.35 -2.24
C LEU A 165 -7.95 -18.33 -2.80
N THR A 166 -6.87 -18.61 -2.06
CA THR A 166 -5.86 -19.58 -2.48
C THR A 166 -6.47 -20.99 -2.47
N MET A 167 -7.26 -21.33 -1.45
CA MET A 167 -7.95 -22.61 -1.38
C MET A 167 -8.97 -22.80 -2.52
N GLU A 168 -9.74 -21.77 -2.83
CA GLU A 168 -10.69 -21.77 -3.95
C GLU A 168 -9.97 -22.04 -5.27
N ARG A 169 -8.84 -21.35 -5.49
CA ARG A 169 -8.06 -21.44 -6.73
C ARG A 169 -7.22 -22.70 -6.89
N ALA A 170 -6.91 -23.39 -5.80
CA ALA A 170 -6.06 -24.59 -5.81
C ALA A 170 -6.59 -25.71 -6.72
N ASN A 171 -7.91 -25.79 -6.91
CA ASN A 171 -8.58 -26.80 -7.74
C ASN A 171 -9.19 -26.21 -9.01
N GLU A 172 -8.82 -24.99 -9.38
CA GLU A 172 -9.40 -24.30 -10.52
C GLU A 172 -8.81 -24.83 -11.83
N PRO A 173 -9.63 -25.17 -12.86
CA PRO A 173 -9.13 -25.56 -14.17
C PRO A 173 -8.27 -24.45 -14.80
N PHE A 174 -7.26 -24.87 -15.58
CA PHE A 174 -6.35 -23.94 -16.25
C PHE A 174 -7.08 -22.92 -17.14
N GLU A 175 -8.12 -23.34 -17.85
CA GLU A 175 -8.92 -22.48 -18.72
C GLU A 175 -9.58 -21.34 -17.92
N LYS A 176 -10.11 -21.64 -16.73
CA LYS A 176 -10.72 -20.63 -15.86
C LYS A 176 -9.67 -19.65 -15.33
N GLN A 177 -8.49 -20.16 -14.94
CA GLN A 177 -7.37 -19.32 -14.55
C GLN A 177 -6.91 -18.39 -15.66
N ARG A 178 -6.73 -18.92 -16.87
CA ARG A 178 -6.36 -18.13 -18.05
C ARG A 178 -7.38 -17.04 -18.34
N ASP A 179 -8.66 -17.38 -18.36
CA ASP A 179 -9.74 -16.45 -18.72
C ASP A 179 -9.83 -15.29 -17.70
N ARG A 180 -9.56 -15.58 -16.42
CA ARG A 180 -9.45 -14.54 -15.38
C ARG A 180 -8.30 -13.57 -15.65
N ILE A 181 -7.10 -14.10 -15.97
CA ILE A 181 -5.90 -13.29 -16.24
C ILE A 181 -6.10 -12.37 -17.45
N VAL A 182 -6.76 -12.88 -18.51
CA VAL A 182 -6.96 -12.11 -19.75
C VAL A 182 -8.27 -11.34 -19.77
N GLY A 183 -9.06 -11.40 -18.71
CA GLY A 183 -10.31 -10.65 -18.58
C GLY A 183 -11.46 -11.14 -19.49
N ILE A 184 -11.41 -12.39 -19.96
CA ILE A 184 -12.48 -12.97 -20.75
C ILE A 184 -13.58 -13.43 -19.81
N LYS A 185 -14.80 -12.87 -19.98
CA LYS A 185 -16.00 -13.31 -19.27
C LYS A 185 -16.83 -14.20 -20.18
N GLY A 186 -17.22 -15.39 -19.67
CA GLY A 186 -18.28 -16.19 -20.29
C GLY A 186 -17.94 -16.83 -21.64
N ARG A 187 -16.73 -17.34 -21.80
CA ARG A 187 -16.50 -18.33 -22.84
C ARG A 187 -17.08 -19.67 -22.38
N ASP A 188 -18.20 -20.04 -22.99
CA ASP A 188 -18.63 -21.43 -23.03
C ASP A 188 -17.64 -22.16 -23.95
N PHE A 189 -16.85 -23.07 -23.40
CA PHE A 189 -16.04 -24.00 -24.19
C PHE A 189 -16.75 -25.32 -24.26
#